data_362f8df6f5d6a6826bc1f712dcf56f3d
#
_entry.id   362f8df6f5d6a6826bc1f712dcf56f3d
#
_cell.length_a   1.000
_cell.length_b   1.000
_cell.length_c   1.000
_cell.angle_alpha   90.00
_cell.angle_beta   90.00
_cell.angle_gamma   90.00
#
_symmetry.space_group_name_H-M   'P 1'
#
loop_
_entity.id
_entity.type
_entity.pdbx_description
1 polymer ?
#
loop_
_entity_poly.entity_id
_entity_poly.type
_entity_poly.pdbx_seq_one_letter_code
_entity_poly.pdbx_strand_id
1 'polypeptide(L)'
;MTNTTLIYDTYFEKQRQLNDEKLQIWMDYTLFSWRWWLGVFLILLLIGFWIKFRKKESTDRLLYAGLFVAIFSSFLDMIGDFLGLWDYRYEVFPLASNYLPWDLILLPISMMFFIQVKPQISPIIKAVVYSTLSSFIGLPLLNWIGLYKPLDWKYLYSFPILIIIYLAGSYIASRKDFEKI
;
A
#
# COMPACT_ATOMS: atom_id res chain seq x y z
N MET A 1 26.88 -32.53 -1.29
CA MET A 1 25.88 -31.52 -0.91
C MET A 1 25.60 -31.70 0.56
N THR A 2 25.67 -30.64 1.34
CA THR A 2 25.34 -30.70 2.77
C THR A 2 23.82 -30.89 2.92
N ASN A 3 23.39 -31.58 3.97
CA ASN A 3 21.97 -31.81 4.27
C ASN A 3 21.17 -30.49 4.28
N THR A 4 21.78 -29.38 4.69
CA THR A 4 21.23 -28.04 4.71
C THR A 4 20.88 -27.51 3.32
N THR A 5 21.75 -27.72 2.32
CA THR A 5 21.50 -27.29 0.93
C THR A 5 20.26 -27.98 0.36
N LEU A 6 20.10 -29.29 0.62
CA LEU A 6 18.93 -30.04 0.16
C LEU A 6 17.61 -29.51 0.78
N ILE A 7 17.65 -29.11 2.07
CA ILE A 7 16.48 -28.51 2.74
C ILE A 7 16.08 -27.21 2.06
N TYR A 8 17.03 -26.32 1.75
CA TYR A 8 16.75 -25.07 1.03
C TYR A 8 16.23 -25.32 -0.39
N ASP A 9 16.84 -26.26 -1.12
CA ASP A 9 16.40 -26.60 -2.48
C ASP A 9 14.94 -27.09 -2.47
N THR A 10 14.60 -27.98 -1.54
CA THR A 10 13.22 -28.48 -1.38
C THR A 10 12.25 -27.37 -1.00
N TYR A 11 12.64 -26.42 -0.13
CA TYR A 11 11.83 -25.28 0.24
C TYR A 11 11.56 -24.37 -0.97
N PHE A 12 12.59 -23.99 -1.73
CA PHE A 12 12.45 -23.15 -2.90
C PHE A 12 11.66 -23.82 -4.04
N GLU A 13 11.74 -25.14 -4.15
CA GLU A 13 10.94 -25.88 -5.12
C GLU A 13 9.44 -25.85 -4.77
N LYS A 14 9.09 -26.04 -3.50
CA LYS A 14 7.71 -25.86 -3.02
C LYS A 14 7.21 -24.44 -3.24
N GLN A 15 8.05 -23.45 -2.97
CA GLN A 15 7.67 -22.04 -3.18
C GLN A 15 7.40 -21.73 -4.65
N ARG A 16 8.21 -22.28 -5.58
CA ARG A 16 7.95 -22.16 -7.02
C ARG A 16 6.62 -22.80 -7.40
N GLN A 17 6.33 -23.99 -6.92
CA GLN A 17 5.04 -24.66 -7.17
C GLN A 17 3.85 -23.81 -6.69
N LEU A 18 3.92 -23.27 -5.48
CA LEU A 18 2.88 -22.37 -4.95
C LEU A 18 2.73 -21.09 -5.78
N ASN A 19 3.82 -20.53 -6.28
CA ASN A 19 3.77 -19.36 -7.16
C ASN A 19 3.12 -19.68 -8.51
N ASP A 20 3.40 -20.84 -9.07
CA ASP A 20 2.78 -21.30 -10.31
C ASP A 20 1.26 -21.55 -10.11
N GLU A 21 0.87 -22.16 -8.99
CA GLU A 21 -0.54 -22.31 -8.61
C GLU A 21 -1.23 -20.97 -8.42
N LYS A 22 -0.58 -20.01 -7.71
CA LYS A 22 -1.08 -18.65 -7.53
C LYS A 22 -1.30 -17.97 -8.88
N LEU A 23 -0.36 -18.10 -9.81
CA LEU A 23 -0.47 -17.53 -11.15
C LEU A 23 -1.64 -18.13 -11.95
N GLN A 24 -1.84 -19.45 -11.87
CA GLN A 24 -2.98 -20.11 -12.50
C GLN A 24 -4.32 -19.63 -11.92
N ILE A 25 -4.45 -19.60 -10.59
CA ILE A 25 -5.64 -19.06 -9.90
C ILE A 25 -5.90 -17.62 -10.32
N TRP A 26 -4.85 -16.80 -10.43
CA TRP A 26 -4.99 -15.42 -10.87
C TRP A 26 -5.47 -15.32 -12.32
N MET A 27 -4.93 -16.11 -13.23
CA MET A 27 -5.36 -16.13 -14.64
C MET A 27 -6.82 -16.60 -14.79
N ASP A 28 -7.22 -17.63 -14.04
CA ASP A 28 -8.53 -18.26 -14.20
C ASP A 28 -9.66 -17.49 -13.51
N TYR A 29 -9.38 -16.83 -12.38
CA TYR A 29 -10.42 -16.27 -11.51
C TYR A 29 -10.30 -14.77 -11.22
N THR A 30 -9.10 -14.20 -11.43
CA THR A 30 -8.86 -12.78 -11.09
C THR A 30 -8.79 -11.90 -12.31
N LEU A 31 -7.98 -12.30 -13.29
CA LEU A 31 -7.73 -11.51 -14.50
C LEU A 31 -9.06 -11.21 -15.22
N PHE A 32 -9.26 -9.96 -15.59
CA PHE A 32 -10.49 -9.43 -16.21
C PHE A 32 -11.78 -9.59 -15.41
N SER A 33 -11.73 -10.06 -14.16
CA SER A 33 -12.88 -10.01 -13.27
C SER A 33 -13.28 -8.54 -12.97
N TRP A 34 -14.52 -8.31 -12.53
CA TRP A 34 -14.97 -6.96 -12.18
C TRP A 34 -14.11 -6.32 -11.06
N ARG A 35 -13.59 -7.13 -10.13
CA ARG A 35 -12.70 -6.65 -9.05
C ARG A 35 -11.33 -6.26 -9.58
N TRP A 36 -10.80 -7.01 -10.53
CA TRP A 36 -9.57 -6.66 -11.23
C TRP A 36 -9.71 -5.31 -11.97
N TRP A 37 -10.80 -5.15 -12.72
CA TRP A 37 -11.10 -3.89 -13.40
C TRP A 37 -11.30 -2.73 -12.43
N LEU A 38 -11.92 -2.98 -11.26
CA LEU A 38 -12.02 -1.98 -10.19
C LEU A 38 -10.63 -1.54 -9.70
N GLY A 39 -9.71 -2.48 -9.49
CA GLY A 39 -8.32 -2.18 -9.11
C GLY A 39 -7.61 -1.32 -10.16
N VAL A 40 -7.69 -1.71 -11.43
CA VAL A 40 -7.11 -0.94 -12.55
C VAL A 40 -7.73 0.46 -12.63
N PHE A 41 -9.04 0.56 -12.53
CA PHE A 41 -9.74 1.85 -12.55
C PHE A 41 -9.30 2.77 -11.40
N LEU A 42 -9.19 2.24 -10.19
CA LEU A 42 -8.73 3.02 -9.03
C LEU A 42 -7.29 3.52 -9.21
N ILE A 43 -6.39 2.71 -9.76
CA ILE A 43 -5.02 3.13 -10.09
C ILE A 43 -5.05 4.32 -11.05
N LEU A 44 -5.73 4.18 -12.18
CA LEU A 44 -5.77 5.21 -13.23
C LEU A 44 -6.47 6.48 -12.72
N LEU A 45 -7.56 6.33 -11.97
CA LEU A 45 -8.28 7.43 -11.37
C LEU A 45 -7.39 8.24 -10.41
N LEU A 46 -6.68 7.56 -9.51
CA LEU A 46 -5.84 8.23 -8.51
C LEU A 46 -4.63 8.91 -9.15
N ILE A 47 -3.98 8.27 -10.12
CA ILE A 47 -2.88 8.88 -10.86
C ILE A 47 -3.37 10.10 -11.63
N GLY A 48 -4.48 9.99 -12.35
CA GLY A 48 -5.08 11.11 -13.07
C GLY A 48 -5.51 12.26 -12.15
N PHE A 49 -6.11 11.92 -11.01
CA PHE A 49 -6.47 12.87 -9.97
C PHE A 49 -5.25 13.59 -9.39
N TRP A 50 -4.18 12.86 -9.09
CA TRP A 50 -2.93 13.44 -8.64
C TRP A 50 -2.33 14.40 -9.66
N ILE A 51 -2.21 13.98 -10.92
CA ILE A 51 -1.67 14.81 -11.99
C ILE A 51 -2.45 16.11 -12.14
N LYS A 52 -3.77 16.06 -12.04
CA LYS A 52 -4.67 17.20 -12.21
C LYS A 52 -4.65 18.16 -11.01
N PHE A 53 -4.62 17.66 -9.79
CA PHE A 53 -4.88 18.44 -8.58
C PHE A 53 -3.65 18.65 -7.68
N ARG A 54 -2.47 18.14 -8.06
CA ARG A 54 -1.25 18.39 -7.30
C ARG A 54 -0.85 19.86 -7.34
N LYS A 55 -0.30 20.37 -6.26
CA LYS A 55 0.36 21.67 -6.22
C LYS A 55 1.70 21.57 -6.95
N LYS A 56 1.82 22.21 -8.10
CA LYS A 56 3.01 22.13 -8.98
C LYS A 56 4.28 22.54 -8.23
N GLU A 57 4.22 23.62 -7.43
CA GLU A 57 5.36 24.16 -6.66
C GLU A 57 5.83 23.26 -5.52
N SER A 58 5.00 22.31 -5.12
CA SER A 58 5.28 21.35 -4.02
C SER A 58 5.38 19.92 -4.50
N THR A 59 5.37 19.68 -5.81
CA THR A 59 5.33 18.34 -6.40
C THR A 59 6.48 17.48 -5.90
N ASP A 60 7.72 17.96 -5.95
CA ASP A 60 8.90 17.19 -5.59
C ASP A 60 8.87 16.77 -4.11
N ARG A 61 8.54 17.69 -3.21
CA ARG A 61 8.42 17.40 -1.77
C ARG A 61 7.34 16.36 -1.48
N LEU A 62 6.21 16.46 -2.17
CA LEU A 62 5.12 15.50 -2.03
C LEU A 62 5.52 14.13 -2.59
N LEU A 63 6.25 14.08 -3.70
CA LEU A 63 6.77 12.83 -4.25
C LEU A 63 7.79 12.17 -3.31
N TYR A 64 8.67 12.93 -2.64
CA TYR A 64 9.55 12.38 -1.59
C TYR A 64 8.75 11.76 -0.45
N ALA A 65 7.70 12.45 0.01
CA ALA A 65 6.82 11.89 1.04
C ALA A 65 6.07 10.65 0.54
N GLY A 66 5.55 10.71 -0.70
CA GLY A 66 4.87 9.59 -1.34
C GLY A 66 5.76 8.37 -1.51
N LEU A 67 7.01 8.56 -1.95
CA LEU A 67 7.99 7.47 -2.08
C LEU A 67 8.31 6.84 -0.72
N PHE A 68 8.51 7.67 0.31
CA PHE A 68 8.70 7.15 1.68
C PHE A 68 7.51 6.29 2.11
N VAL A 69 6.29 6.79 1.92
CA VAL A 69 5.05 6.08 2.28
C VAL A 69 4.96 4.75 1.50
N ALA A 70 5.22 4.78 0.19
CA ALA A 70 5.18 3.58 -0.65
C ALA A 70 6.15 2.50 -0.18
N ILE A 71 7.41 2.87 0.09
CA ILE A 71 8.44 1.92 0.56
C ILE A 71 8.05 1.37 1.93
N PHE A 72 7.62 2.25 2.85
CA PHE A 72 7.34 1.84 4.22
C PHE A 72 6.08 0.99 4.32
N SER A 73 5.01 1.34 3.58
CA SER A 73 3.79 0.51 3.53
C SER A 73 4.06 -0.84 2.91
N SER A 74 4.77 -0.90 1.79
CA SER A 74 5.12 -2.18 1.14
C SER A 74 5.96 -3.08 2.06
N PHE A 75 6.87 -2.50 2.84
CA PHE A 75 7.66 -3.26 3.82
C PHE A 75 6.80 -3.81 4.95
N LEU A 76 5.88 -3.02 5.48
CA LEU A 76 4.94 -3.47 6.52
C LEU A 76 3.98 -4.53 5.98
N ASP A 77 3.51 -4.38 4.75
CA ASP A 77 2.65 -5.36 4.10
C ASP A 77 3.37 -6.70 3.90
N MET A 78 4.63 -6.66 3.46
CA MET A 78 5.46 -7.87 3.33
C MET A 78 5.61 -8.59 4.68
N ILE A 79 5.81 -7.86 5.79
CA ILE A 79 5.87 -8.45 7.14
C ILE A 79 4.52 -9.04 7.52
N GLY A 80 3.43 -8.33 7.28
CA GLY A 80 2.09 -8.76 7.65
C GLY A 80 1.63 -10.02 6.89
N ASP A 81 1.92 -10.08 5.60
CA ASP A 81 1.69 -11.25 4.77
C ASP A 81 2.54 -12.44 5.25
N PHE A 82 3.84 -12.24 5.47
CA PHE A 82 4.73 -13.28 5.99
C PHE A 82 4.28 -13.86 7.34
N LEU A 83 3.71 -13.02 8.20
CA LEU A 83 3.18 -13.44 9.51
C LEU A 83 1.74 -13.97 9.43
N GLY A 84 1.10 -13.95 8.25
CA GLY A 84 -0.27 -14.40 8.06
C GLY A 84 -1.31 -13.52 8.78
N LEU A 85 -1.05 -12.22 8.90
CA LEU A 85 -1.94 -11.29 9.59
C LEU A 85 -3.14 -10.88 8.75
N TRP A 86 -2.98 -10.83 7.43
CA TRP A 86 -4.02 -10.54 6.44
C TRP A 86 -3.68 -11.12 5.08
N ASP A 87 -4.71 -11.26 4.22
CA ASP A 87 -4.59 -11.66 2.82
C ASP A 87 -5.09 -10.55 1.90
N TYR A 88 -4.50 -10.45 0.72
CA TYR A 88 -5.05 -9.71 -0.41
C TYR A 88 -5.58 -10.66 -1.48
N ARG A 89 -6.66 -10.24 -2.14
CA ARG A 89 -7.31 -11.00 -3.19
C ARG A 89 -7.56 -10.14 -4.41
N TYR A 90 -7.70 -10.76 -5.57
CA TYR A 90 -7.95 -10.07 -6.84
C TYR A 90 -6.89 -9.01 -7.16
N GLU A 91 -5.64 -9.35 -6.93
CA GLU A 91 -4.50 -8.48 -7.21
C GLU A 91 -4.48 -8.08 -8.69
N VAL A 92 -4.13 -6.82 -8.98
CA VAL A 92 -3.97 -6.36 -10.36
C VAL A 92 -2.75 -7.02 -11.01
N PHE A 93 -1.70 -7.23 -10.22
CA PHE A 93 -0.48 -7.93 -10.61
C PHE A 93 -0.17 -9.05 -9.61
N PRO A 94 -0.04 -10.32 -10.04
CA PRO A 94 0.18 -11.46 -9.14
C PRO A 94 1.66 -11.62 -8.72
N LEU A 95 2.49 -10.59 -8.94
CA LEU A 95 3.94 -10.68 -8.83
C LEU A 95 4.49 -10.58 -7.42
N ALA A 96 3.68 -10.17 -6.44
CA ALA A 96 4.11 -9.98 -5.07
C ALA A 96 3.02 -10.43 -4.10
N SER A 97 3.41 -10.70 -2.86
CA SER A 97 2.48 -10.97 -1.78
C SER A 97 1.71 -9.72 -1.31
N ASN A 98 2.03 -8.56 -1.88
CA ASN A 98 1.48 -7.25 -1.51
C ASN A 98 0.43 -6.81 -2.52
N TYR A 99 -0.60 -6.13 -2.07
CA TYR A 99 -1.53 -5.46 -2.97
C TYR A 99 -0.91 -4.16 -3.49
N LEU A 100 -0.06 -4.27 -4.52
CA LEU A 100 0.68 -3.14 -5.11
C LEU A 100 -0.16 -1.89 -5.37
N PRO A 101 -1.43 -1.96 -5.85
CA PRO A 101 -2.27 -0.78 -6.01
C PRO A 101 -2.51 -0.03 -4.70
N TRP A 102 -2.57 -0.72 -3.57
CA TRP A 102 -2.75 -0.11 -2.25
C TRP A 102 -1.48 0.62 -1.82
N ASP A 103 -0.36 -0.11 -1.78
CA ASP A 103 0.89 0.38 -1.21
C ASP A 103 1.59 1.43 -2.06
N LEU A 104 1.61 1.25 -3.39
CA LEU A 104 2.34 2.13 -4.29
C LEU A 104 1.50 3.28 -4.84
N ILE A 105 0.18 3.18 -4.81
CA ILE A 105 -0.69 4.16 -5.47
C ILE A 105 -1.68 4.77 -4.47
N LEU A 106 -2.59 3.97 -3.91
CA LEU A 106 -3.72 4.48 -3.14
C LEU A 106 -3.26 5.14 -1.84
N LEU A 107 -2.43 4.48 -1.06
CA LEU A 107 -1.94 4.98 0.21
C LEU A 107 -1.02 6.21 0.02
N PRO A 108 0.03 6.17 -0.83
CA PRO A 108 0.89 7.34 -1.07
C PRO A 108 0.15 8.53 -1.65
N ILE A 109 -0.66 8.33 -2.70
CA ILE A 109 -1.37 9.43 -3.36
C ILE A 109 -2.40 10.06 -2.44
N SER A 110 -3.20 9.26 -1.72
CA SER A 110 -4.18 9.80 -0.77
C SER A 110 -3.49 10.57 0.36
N MET A 111 -2.37 10.07 0.87
CA MET A 111 -1.60 10.74 1.93
C MET A 111 -0.96 12.05 1.43
N MET A 112 -0.33 12.05 0.24
CA MET A 112 0.18 13.28 -0.38
C MET A 112 -0.93 14.31 -0.55
N PHE A 113 -2.12 13.87 -0.96
CA PHE A 113 -3.27 14.75 -1.12
C PHE A 113 -3.73 15.34 0.21
N PHE A 114 -3.80 14.55 1.27
CA PHE A 114 -4.10 15.04 2.62
C PHE A 114 -3.06 16.01 3.14
N ILE A 115 -1.78 15.81 2.83
CA ILE A 115 -0.70 16.73 3.23
C ILE A 115 -0.88 18.10 2.55
N GLN A 116 -1.17 18.13 1.26
CA GLN A 116 -1.27 19.39 0.49
C GLN A 116 -2.54 20.21 0.77
N VAL A 117 -3.66 19.56 1.11
CA VAL A 117 -4.95 20.22 1.36
C VAL A 117 -4.91 20.92 2.71
N LYS A 118 -5.34 22.22 2.75
CA LYS A 118 -5.37 23.05 3.98
C LYS A 118 -4.07 22.94 4.80
N PRO A 119 -2.93 23.43 4.28
CA PRO A 119 -1.61 23.27 4.92
C PRO A 119 -1.50 23.94 6.30
N GLN A 120 -2.42 24.85 6.64
CA GLN A 120 -2.49 25.52 7.95
C GLN A 120 -3.02 24.61 9.08
N ILE A 121 -3.66 23.49 8.76
CA ILE A 121 -4.15 22.57 9.79
C ILE A 121 -2.96 21.77 10.35
N SER A 122 -2.96 21.58 11.67
CA SER A 122 -1.95 20.78 12.36
C SER A 122 -1.75 19.40 11.72
N PRO A 123 -0.51 18.98 11.44
CA PRO A 123 -0.22 17.65 10.92
C PRO A 123 -0.78 16.52 11.79
N ILE A 124 -0.84 16.73 13.13
CA ILE A 124 -1.38 15.74 14.07
C ILE A 124 -2.89 15.55 13.83
N ILE A 125 -3.64 16.64 13.69
CA ILE A 125 -5.08 16.55 13.41
C ILE A 125 -5.33 15.82 12.09
N LYS A 126 -4.56 16.16 11.06
CA LYS A 126 -4.66 15.50 9.76
C LYS A 126 -4.30 14.02 9.85
N ALA A 127 -3.25 13.67 10.60
CA ALA A 127 -2.85 12.28 10.81
C ALA A 127 -3.97 11.48 11.47
N VAL A 128 -4.60 12.01 12.53
CA VAL A 128 -5.71 11.36 13.21
C VAL A 128 -6.91 11.18 12.27
N VAL A 129 -7.30 12.23 11.56
CA VAL A 129 -8.44 12.15 10.60
C VAL A 129 -8.16 11.16 9.48
N TYR A 130 -6.98 11.23 8.85
CA TYR A 130 -6.57 10.32 7.79
C TYR A 130 -6.57 8.87 8.26
N SER A 131 -5.94 8.60 9.40
CA SER A 131 -5.82 7.25 9.96
C SER A 131 -7.18 6.69 10.39
N THR A 132 -8.07 7.54 10.93
CA THR A 132 -9.45 7.14 11.24
C THR A 132 -10.21 6.73 9.98
N LEU A 133 -10.16 7.55 8.92
CA LEU A 133 -10.83 7.24 7.66
C LEU A 133 -10.25 5.98 7.00
N SER A 134 -8.93 5.84 6.99
CA SER A 134 -8.29 4.69 6.37
C SER A 134 -8.55 3.39 7.14
N SER A 135 -8.39 3.40 8.48
CA SER A 135 -8.51 2.19 9.31
C SER A 135 -9.95 1.75 9.52
N PHE A 136 -10.88 2.68 9.71
CA PHE A 136 -12.27 2.33 10.13
C PHE A 136 -13.30 2.48 9.01
N ILE A 137 -12.94 3.04 7.87
CA ILE A 137 -13.79 3.11 6.68
C ILE A 137 -13.11 2.42 5.50
N GLY A 138 -11.87 2.78 5.18
CA GLY A 138 -11.15 2.25 4.02
C GLY A 138 -10.92 0.76 4.09
N LEU A 139 -10.25 0.26 5.13
CA LEU A 139 -9.98 -1.18 5.28
C LEU A 139 -11.26 -2.03 5.40
N PRO A 140 -12.29 -1.65 6.20
CA PRO A 140 -13.58 -2.37 6.20
C PRO A 140 -14.26 -2.37 4.83
N LEU A 141 -14.21 -1.28 4.07
CA LEU A 141 -14.75 -1.23 2.71
C LEU A 141 -14.04 -2.19 1.77
N LEU A 142 -12.70 -2.24 1.82
CA LEU A 142 -11.92 -3.20 1.02
C LEU A 142 -12.21 -4.66 1.41
N ASN A 143 -12.41 -4.93 2.70
CA ASN A 143 -12.84 -6.24 3.17
C ASN A 143 -14.24 -6.59 2.66
N TRP A 144 -15.19 -5.65 2.71
CA TRP A 144 -16.55 -5.85 2.21
C TRP A 144 -16.58 -6.13 0.69
N ILE A 145 -15.76 -5.44 -0.09
CA ILE A 145 -15.59 -5.68 -1.54
C ILE A 145 -14.88 -7.03 -1.80
N GLY A 146 -14.15 -7.56 -0.81
CA GLY A 146 -13.40 -8.81 -0.88
C GLY A 146 -11.99 -8.67 -1.46
N LEU A 147 -11.42 -7.46 -1.50
CA LEU A 147 -10.04 -7.22 -1.92
C LEU A 147 -9.03 -7.45 -0.79
N TYR A 148 -9.44 -7.25 0.46
CA TYR A 148 -8.65 -7.40 1.67
C TYR A 148 -9.37 -8.32 2.64
N LYS A 149 -8.66 -9.21 3.31
CA LYS A 149 -9.19 -10.09 4.36
C LYS A 149 -8.28 -10.04 5.58
N PRO A 150 -8.70 -9.42 6.68
CA PRO A 150 -7.98 -9.56 7.93
C PRO A 150 -8.11 -11.00 8.46
N LEU A 151 -7.01 -11.59 8.91
CA LEU A 151 -6.93 -12.88 9.58
C LEU A 151 -6.78 -12.64 11.09
N ASP A 152 -5.54 -12.46 11.56
CA ASP A 152 -5.26 -12.16 12.96
C ASP A 152 -5.02 -10.66 13.22
N TRP A 153 -5.46 -9.79 12.29
CA TRP A 153 -5.28 -8.34 12.35
C TRP A 153 -6.58 -7.60 12.63
N LYS A 154 -6.55 -6.68 13.60
CA LYS A 154 -7.67 -5.77 13.89
C LYS A 154 -7.43 -4.41 13.26
N TYR A 155 -8.46 -3.80 12.66
CA TYR A 155 -8.39 -2.46 12.07
C TYR A 155 -7.83 -1.41 13.05
N LEU A 156 -8.07 -1.60 14.35
CA LEU A 156 -7.55 -0.73 15.40
C LEU A 156 -6.00 -0.68 15.41
N TYR A 157 -5.33 -1.76 15.01
CA TYR A 157 -3.86 -1.80 14.99
C TYR A 157 -3.28 -0.98 13.84
N SER A 158 -4.01 -0.86 12.74
CA SER A 158 -3.63 -0.01 11.61
C SER A 158 -3.66 1.49 11.97
N PHE A 159 -4.53 1.89 12.88
CA PHE A 159 -4.72 3.29 13.24
C PHE A 159 -3.44 3.99 13.75
N PRO A 160 -2.75 3.52 14.79
CA PRO A 160 -1.51 4.16 15.25
C PRO A 160 -0.37 4.07 14.22
N ILE A 161 -0.30 2.99 13.46
CA ILE A 161 0.72 2.80 12.41
C ILE A 161 0.55 3.86 11.33
N LEU A 162 -0.68 4.08 10.85
CA LEU A 162 -0.97 5.10 9.84
C LEU A 162 -0.74 6.53 10.36
N ILE A 163 -0.96 6.80 11.66
CA ILE A 163 -0.58 8.08 12.28
C ILE A 163 0.93 8.30 12.14
N ILE A 164 1.74 7.31 12.51
CA ILE A 164 3.21 7.40 12.45
C ILE A 164 3.67 7.62 11.01
N ILE A 165 3.16 6.83 10.07
CA ILE A 165 3.50 6.95 8.64
C ILE A 165 3.12 8.35 8.11
N TYR A 166 1.92 8.83 8.46
CA TYR A 166 1.45 10.14 8.03
C TYR A 166 2.34 11.26 8.58
N LEU A 167 2.66 11.22 9.87
CA LEU A 167 3.51 12.24 10.49
C LEU A 167 4.92 12.25 9.91
N ALA A 168 5.50 11.08 9.68
CA ALA A 168 6.80 10.96 9.03
C ALA A 168 6.77 11.50 7.59
N GLY A 169 5.77 11.12 6.78
CA GLY A 169 5.59 11.64 5.42
C GLY A 169 5.36 13.17 5.41
N SER A 170 4.54 13.69 6.34
CA SER A 170 4.31 15.12 6.50
C SER A 170 5.58 15.88 6.90
N TYR A 171 6.39 15.31 7.78
CA TYR A 171 7.69 15.86 8.14
C TYR A 171 8.63 15.92 6.94
N ILE A 172 8.75 14.84 6.17
CA ILE A 172 9.56 14.78 4.94
C ILE A 172 9.09 15.85 3.94
N ALA A 173 7.79 15.97 3.71
CA ALA A 173 7.23 17.00 2.81
C ALA A 173 7.48 18.44 3.29
N SER A 174 7.69 18.66 4.60
CA SER A 174 7.92 19.99 5.17
C SER A 174 9.39 20.44 5.12
N ARG A 175 10.33 19.54 4.85
CA ARG A 175 11.76 19.86 4.80
C ARG A 175 12.07 20.84 3.68
N LYS A 176 12.97 21.81 3.97
CA LYS A 176 13.36 22.89 3.05
C LYS A 176 14.84 22.84 2.65
N ASP A 177 15.60 21.95 3.28
CA ASP A 177 17.07 21.94 3.22
C ASP A 177 17.56 21.02 2.09
N PHE A 178 17.18 21.37 0.85
CA PHE A 178 17.76 20.76 -0.33
C PHE A 178 18.73 21.76 -0.96
N GLU A 179 20.02 21.45 -0.89
CA GLU A 179 21.04 22.20 -1.65
C GLU A 179 20.89 21.92 -3.14
N LYS A 180 21.32 22.92 -3.95
CA LYS A 180 21.42 22.69 -5.41
C LYS A 180 22.58 21.75 -5.66
N ILE A 181 22.30 20.66 -6.39
CA ILE A 181 23.34 19.75 -6.90
C ILE A 181 24.06 20.43 -8.06
#